data_f56469318548f69c71f552684704696f
#
_entry.id   f56469318548f69c71f552684704696f
#
_cell.length_a   1.000
_cell.length_b   1.000
_cell.length_c   1.000
_cell.angle_alpha   90.00
_cell.angle_beta   90.00
_cell.angle_gamma   90.00
#
_symmetry.space_group_name_H-M   'P 1'
#
loop_
_entity.id
_entity.type
_entity.pdbx_description
1 polymer ?
#
loop_
_entity_poly.entity_id
_entity_poly.type
_entity_poly.pdbx_seq_one_letter_code
_entity_poly.pdbx_strand_id
1 'polypeptide(L)'
;MGARFSPEIASGCVLALMLLGGVPPTSAHEPVLLDPNRATPGVRLELVEVPLATTGSEAPGYRLAVAGLPTGVVFSVWTKHFGHSFHEELHSGFRVDETGKLVLVQRGGVDGPRYLDQMVFQPEAYPRGANWQVAVASADRTITGFATVIPRPIVARDGPCAVSLELVSHRGLRFLASGSGFAAGEDVVVESRYSGRVSRKQQRVSAAGLLPKEVVSHAAVSDDRDARFSVKGRSCEVTLDYEWGNAALRGH
;
A
#
# COMPACT_ATOMS: atom_id res chain seq x y z
N MET A 1 17.19 85.93 -27.95
CA MET A 1 17.98 85.61 -29.16
C MET A 1 18.21 84.13 -29.26
N GLY A 2 17.80 83.49 -30.34
CA GLY A 2 18.25 82.17 -30.74
C GLY A 2 17.41 80.98 -30.32
N ALA A 3 16.26 80.83 -31.03
CA ALA A 3 15.56 79.55 -31.07
C ALA A 3 16.35 78.55 -31.94
N ARG A 4 16.44 77.27 -31.52
CA ARG A 4 16.73 76.15 -32.41
C ARG A 4 15.79 74.97 -32.12
N PHE A 5 15.05 74.65 -33.13
CA PHE A 5 14.23 73.43 -33.29
C PHE A 5 15.12 72.20 -33.40
N SER A 6 14.69 71.08 -32.80
CA SER A 6 15.21 69.74 -33.07
C SER A 6 14.07 68.80 -33.39
N PRO A 7 14.25 67.86 -34.36
CA PRO A 7 13.17 67.04 -34.91
C PRO A 7 12.87 65.79 -34.09
N GLU A 8 11.62 65.42 -34.14
CA GLU A 8 11.09 64.17 -33.62
C GLU A 8 11.71 62.95 -34.33
N ILE A 9 12.13 61.96 -33.55
CA ILE A 9 12.45 60.62 -34.03
C ILE A 9 11.30 59.70 -33.58
N ALA A 10 10.46 59.30 -34.52
CA ALA A 10 9.45 58.29 -34.34
C ALA A 10 10.13 56.92 -34.15
N SER A 11 10.10 56.36 -32.95
CA SER A 11 10.58 55.05 -32.66
C SER A 11 9.44 54.04 -32.74
N GLY A 12 9.42 53.26 -33.80
CA GLY A 12 8.45 52.20 -34.02
C GLY A 12 8.64 51.07 -32.99
N CYS A 13 7.63 50.88 -32.16
CA CYS A 13 7.54 49.71 -31.26
C CYS A 13 7.16 48.47 -32.08
N VAL A 14 8.15 47.62 -32.37
CA VAL A 14 7.91 46.26 -32.87
C VAL A 14 7.45 45.42 -31.72
N LEU A 15 6.17 45.11 -31.67
CA LEU A 15 5.55 44.20 -30.73
C LEU A 15 5.92 42.75 -31.10
N ALA A 16 7.01 42.23 -30.50
CA ALA A 16 7.37 40.80 -30.60
C ALA A 16 6.36 39.96 -29.80
N LEU A 17 5.37 39.37 -30.49
CA LEU A 17 4.49 38.35 -29.90
C LEU A 17 5.30 37.10 -29.63
N MET A 18 5.80 36.96 -28.41
CA MET A 18 6.32 35.69 -27.90
C MET A 18 5.15 34.72 -27.73
N LEU A 19 5.00 33.81 -28.68
CA LEU A 19 4.22 32.57 -28.52
C LEU A 19 4.87 31.75 -27.42
N LEU A 20 4.47 31.95 -26.17
CA LEU A 20 4.72 31.03 -25.09
C LEU A 20 3.99 29.73 -25.44
N GLY A 21 4.73 28.80 -26.03
CA GLY A 21 4.31 27.42 -26.18
C GLY A 21 4.04 26.86 -24.78
N GLY A 22 2.78 26.90 -24.38
CA GLY A 22 2.32 26.29 -23.14
C GLY A 22 2.65 24.79 -23.21
N VAL A 23 3.59 24.35 -22.38
CA VAL A 23 3.76 22.92 -22.08
C VAL A 23 2.40 22.47 -21.55
N PRO A 24 1.74 21.47 -22.19
CA PRO A 24 0.47 20.99 -21.67
C PRO A 24 0.71 20.54 -20.23
N PRO A 25 -0.17 20.91 -19.29
CA PRO A 25 -0.05 20.47 -17.91
C PRO A 25 0.01 18.95 -17.93
N THR A 26 1.06 18.40 -17.36
CA THR A 26 1.14 16.96 -17.06
C THR A 26 -0.11 16.68 -16.23
N SER A 27 -1.04 15.89 -16.76
CA SER A 27 -2.27 15.52 -16.06
C SER A 27 -1.85 14.79 -14.78
N ALA A 28 -1.78 15.52 -13.69
CA ALA A 28 -1.72 14.90 -12.38
C ALA A 28 -3.00 14.06 -12.27
N HIS A 29 -2.87 12.74 -12.30
CA HIS A 29 -4.02 11.86 -12.18
C HIS A 29 -4.72 12.15 -10.87
N GLU A 30 -6.01 12.52 -10.97
CA GLU A 30 -6.79 12.85 -9.80
C GLU A 30 -6.89 11.64 -8.87
N PRO A 31 -6.56 11.79 -7.57
CA PRO A 31 -6.61 10.69 -6.62
C PRO A 31 -8.04 10.16 -6.49
N VAL A 32 -8.21 8.85 -6.48
CA VAL A 32 -9.49 8.18 -6.58
C VAL A 32 -9.75 7.31 -5.37
N LEU A 33 -10.98 7.35 -4.87
CA LEU A 33 -11.44 6.40 -3.87
C LEU A 33 -12.02 5.16 -4.58
N LEU A 34 -11.29 4.03 -4.51
CA LEU A 34 -11.78 2.72 -4.90
C LEU A 34 -12.20 1.94 -3.64
N ASP A 35 -13.39 1.37 -3.64
CA ASP A 35 -13.95 0.66 -2.49
C ASP A 35 -13.80 -0.85 -2.67
N PRO A 36 -12.97 -1.54 -1.83
CA PRO A 36 -12.80 -2.99 -1.92
C PRO A 36 -14.09 -3.80 -1.72
N ASN A 37 -15.09 -3.22 -1.02
CA ASN A 37 -16.39 -3.88 -0.83
C ASN A 37 -17.22 -3.90 -2.13
N ARG A 38 -16.81 -3.14 -3.14
CA ARG A 38 -17.41 -3.10 -4.47
C ARG A 38 -16.58 -3.83 -5.52
N ALA A 39 -15.71 -4.74 -5.09
CA ALA A 39 -14.96 -5.60 -6.03
C ALA A 39 -15.93 -6.36 -6.95
N THR A 40 -15.59 -6.39 -8.24
CA THR A 40 -16.43 -7.07 -9.23
C THR A 40 -16.39 -8.58 -9.02
N PRO A 41 -17.54 -9.25 -8.86
CA PRO A 41 -17.60 -10.70 -8.71
C PRO A 41 -16.89 -11.42 -9.88
N GLY A 42 -16.05 -12.41 -9.54
CA GLY A 42 -15.30 -13.18 -10.54
C GLY A 42 -13.93 -12.56 -10.91
N VAL A 43 -13.69 -11.29 -10.66
CA VAL A 43 -12.36 -10.68 -10.81
C VAL A 43 -11.50 -11.08 -9.61
N ARG A 44 -10.31 -11.64 -9.88
CA ARG A 44 -9.36 -12.05 -8.85
C ARG A 44 -8.03 -11.35 -9.08
N LEU A 45 -7.50 -10.75 -8.03
CA LEU A 45 -6.15 -10.20 -7.97
C LEU A 45 -5.36 -10.92 -6.88
N GLU A 46 -4.10 -11.20 -7.17
CA GLU A 46 -3.17 -11.78 -6.22
C GLU A 46 -1.81 -11.09 -6.35
N LEU A 47 -1.21 -10.71 -5.22
CA LEU A 47 0.15 -10.21 -5.13
C LEU A 47 1.07 -11.38 -4.79
N VAL A 48 1.85 -11.82 -5.78
CA VAL A 48 2.80 -12.93 -5.64
C VAL A 48 4.17 -12.36 -5.32
N GLU A 49 4.69 -12.70 -4.15
CA GLU A 49 6.02 -12.27 -3.71
C GLU A 49 7.11 -12.83 -4.63
N VAL A 50 8.07 -11.98 -5.00
CA VAL A 50 9.22 -12.35 -5.82
C VAL A 50 10.52 -11.86 -5.16
N PRO A 51 11.58 -12.70 -5.16
CA PRO A 51 12.88 -12.28 -4.66
C PRO A 51 13.43 -11.14 -5.53
N LEU A 52 13.96 -10.10 -4.90
CA LEU A 52 14.69 -9.04 -5.59
C LEU A 52 16.17 -9.36 -5.59
N ALA A 53 16.77 -9.48 -6.77
CA ALA A 53 18.14 -9.93 -6.92
C ALA A 53 19.21 -8.94 -6.40
N THR A 54 18.90 -7.68 -6.13
CA THR A 54 19.94 -6.64 -6.03
C THR A 54 19.57 -5.36 -5.27
N THR A 55 18.82 -5.34 -4.24
CA THR A 55 18.68 -4.07 -3.53
C THR A 55 18.81 -4.29 -2.03
N GLY A 56 19.56 -3.44 -1.34
CA GLY A 56 19.55 -3.36 0.11
C GLY A 56 18.19 -2.94 0.69
N SER A 57 17.11 -3.12 -0.07
CA SER A 57 15.74 -2.94 0.36
C SER A 57 15.25 -4.20 1.05
N GLU A 58 14.84 -4.06 2.29
CA GLU A 58 14.23 -5.16 3.08
C GLU A 58 12.81 -5.52 2.62
N ALA A 59 12.19 -4.72 1.76
CA ALA A 59 10.85 -5.00 1.26
C ALA A 59 10.89 -5.91 0.03
N PRO A 60 10.09 -6.98 -0.01
CA PRO A 60 10.01 -7.85 -1.18
C PRO A 60 9.37 -7.14 -2.38
N GLY A 61 9.66 -7.66 -3.58
CA GLY A 61 8.91 -7.31 -4.78
C GLY A 61 7.67 -8.18 -4.94
N TYR A 62 6.69 -7.68 -5.67
CA TYR A 62 5.45 -8.40 -5.96
C TYR A 62 5.13 -8.37 -7.44
N ARG A 63 4.67 -9.48 -7.97
CA ARG A 63 3.99 -9.52 -9.26
C ARG A 63 2.49 -9.58 -9.05
N LEU A 64 1.75 -8.94 -9.94
CA LEU A 64 0.29 -8.92 -9.87
C LEU A 64 -0.28 -9.96 -10.85
N ALA A 65 -0.84 -11.03 -10.30
CA ALA A 65 -1.62 -11.99 -11.05
C ALA A 65 -3.08 -11.53 -11.09
N VAL A 66 -3.68 -11.53 -12.27
CA VAL A 66 -5.05 -11.06 -12.50
C VAL A 66 -5.80 -12.08 -13.32
N ALA A 67 -7.07 -12.35 -12.94
CA ALA A 67 -7.96 -13.23 -13.68
C ALA A 67 -9.41 -12.69 -13.66
N GLY A 68 -10.21 -13.10 -14.65
CA GLY A 68 -11.64 -12.79 -14.70
C GLY A 68 -11.98 -11.41 -15.28
N LEU A 69 -11.02 -10.72 -15.90
CA LEU A 69 -11.28 -9.45 -16.57
C LEU A 69 -11.84 -9.66 -17.99
N PRO A 70 -12.81 -8.85 -18.43
CA PRO A 70 -13.34 -8.92 -19.80
C PRO A 70 -12.36 -8.33 -20.81
N THR A 71 -12.40 -8.87 -22.05
CA THR A 71 -11.70 -8.32 -23.20
C THR A 71 -12.33 -7.00 -23.65
N GLY A 72 -11.59 -6.21 -24.44
CA GLY A 72 -12.10 -4.95 -25.03
C GLY A 72 -12.16 -3.74 -24.10
N VAL A 73 -11.91 -3.94 -22.80
CA VAL A 73 -11.90 -2.87 -21.79
C VAL A 73 -10.48 -2.42 -21.52
N VAL A 74 -10.31 -1.13 -21.24
CA VAL A 74 -9.02 -0.55 -20.82
C VAL A 74 -8.98 -0.50 -19.29
N PHE A 75 -7.87 -0.95 -18.72
CA PHE A 75 -7.64 -1.01 -17.28
C PHE A 75 -6.45 -0.18 -16.86
N SER A 76 -6.49 0.28 -15.62
CA SER A 76 -5.38 0.92 -14.90
C SER A 76 -5.07 0.16 -13.62
N VAL A 77 -3.80 0.21 -13.21
CA VAL A 77 -3.32 -0.31 -11.92
C VAL A 77 -3.17 0.85 -10.95
N TRP A 78 -3.71 0.69 -9.77
CA TRP A 78 -3.76 1.68 -8.71
C TRP A 78 -3.11 1.14 -7.44
N THR A 79 -2.52 2.01 -6.64
CA THR A 79 -2.01 1.69 -5.31
C THR A 79 -2.64 2.57 -4.26
N LYS A 80 -2.81 2.02 -3.05
CA LYS A 80 -3.19 2.80 -1.88
C LYS A 80 -2.06 2.73 -0.85
N HIS A 81 -1.47 3.88 -0.58
CA HIS A 81 -0.45 4.02 0.45
C HIS A 81 -1.06 3.97 1.85
N PHE A 82 -0.28 3.44 2.80
CA PHE A 82 -0.70 3.39 4.19
C PHE A 82 -1.00 4.80 4.73
N GLY A 83 -2.14 4.94 5.39
CA GLY A 83 -2.60 6.23 5.91
C GLY A 83 -3.34 7.13 4.91
N HIS A 84 -3.31 6.81 3.62
CA HIS A 84 -4.07 7.54 2.61
C HIS A 84 -5.49 6.97 2.46
N SER A 85 -6.44 7.85 2.23
CA SER A 85 -7.84 7.46 1.97
C SER A 85 -8.12 7.15 0.50
N PHE A 86 -7.24 7.54 -0.40
CA PHE A 86 -7.40 7.43 -1.86
C PHE A 86 -6.33 6.53 -2.49
N HIS A 87 -6.60 6.11 -3.72
CA HIS A 87 -5.68 5.37 -4.57
C HIS A 87 -5.01 6.32 -5.57
N GLU A 88 -3.75 6.05 -5.86
CA GLU A 88 -2.95 6.72 -6.89
C GLU A 88 -2.75 5.78 -8.07
N GLU A 89 -2.86 6.29 -9.29
CA GLU A 89 -2.64 5.50 -10.49
C GLU A 89 -1.13 5.24 -10.67
N LEU A 90 -0.76 3.97 -10.75
CA LEU A 90 0.62 3.55 -11.05
C LEU A 90 0.84 3.44 -12.56
N HIS A 91 -0.08 2.78 -13.23
CA HIS A 91 0.00 2.52 -14.68
C HIS A 91 -1.39 2.46 -15.28
N SER A 92 -1.53 2.96 -16.51
CA SER A 92 -2.78 2.93 -17.27
C SER A 92 -2.59 2.34 -18.68
N GLY A 93 -3.71 2.05 -19.34
CA GLY A 93 -3.70 1.62 -20.73
C GLY A 93 -3.55 0.11 -20.96
N PHE A 94 -3.70 -0.69 -19.92
CA PHE A 94 -3.70 -2.15 -20.06
C PHE A 94 -4.96 -2.64 -20.78
N ARG A 95 -4.81 -3.69 -21.59
CA ARG A 95 -5.90 -4.42 -22.21
C ARG A 95 -5.72 -5.93 -21.99
N VAL A 96 -6.83 -6.65 -21.94
CA VAL A 96 -6.79 -8.11 -21.88
C VAL A 96 -6.54 -8.63 -23.29
N ASP A 97 -5.48 -9.43 -23.47
CA ASP A 97 -5.16 -10.10 -24.73
C ASP A 97 -5.99 -11.40 -24.94
N GLU A 98 -5.76 -12.09 -26.04
CA GLU A 98 -6.44 -13.34 -26.38
C GLU A 98 -6.15 -14.48 -25.41
N THR A 99 -5.07 -14.39 -24.65
CA THR A 99 -4.68 -15.37 -23.60
C THR A 99 -5.26 -15.05 -22.24
N GLY A 100 -5.99 -13.93 -22.09
CA GLY A 100 -6.57 -13.46 -20.85
C GLY A 100 -5.60 -12.66 -19.97
N LYS A 101 -4.41 -12.28 -20.48
CA LYS A 101 -3.42 -11.50 -19.75
C LYS A 101 -3.57 -10.00 -20.00
N LEU A 102 -3.27 -9.22 -18.98
CA LEU A 102 -3.18 -7.76 -19.11
C LEU A 102 -1.85 -7.35 -19.77
N VAL A 103 -1.97 -6.72 -20.92
CA VAL A 103 -0.85 -6.21 -21.71
C VAL A 103 -0.94 -4.71 -21.89
N LEU A 104 0.18 -4.03 -21.66
CA LEU A 104 0.34 -2.60 -21.95
C LEU A 104 0.87 -2.45 -23.38
N VAL A 105 0.03 -1.92 -24.27
CA VAL A 105 0.41 -1.62 -25.65
C VAL A 105 0.88 -0.16 -25.71
N GLN A 106 2.19 0.05 -25.73
CA GLN A 106 2.75 1.38 -25.93
C GLN A 106 2.60 1.80 -27.40
N ARG A 107 1.99 2.97 -27.63
CA ARG A 107 1.94 3.55 -28.97
C ARG A 107 3.34 4.02 -29.37
N GLY A 108 3.94 3.37 -30.36
CA GLY A 108 5.22 3.80 -30.98
C GLY A 108 6.50 3.40 -30.22
N GLY A 109 6.42 2.52 -29.24
CA GLY A 109 7.61 1.99 -28.54
C GLY A 109 8.34 0.92 -29.34
N VAL A 110 9.68 0.94 -29.31
CA VAL A 110 10.55 -0.07 -29.91
C VAL A 110 10.53 -1.36 -29.09
N ASP A 111 10.12 -1.25 -27.83
CA ASP A 111 9.98 -2.38 -26.90
C ASP A 111 8.64 -3.09 -27.15
N GLY A 112 8.68 -4.41 -27.19
CA GLY A 112 7.49 -5.24 -27.36
C GLY A 112 6.43 -5.06 -26.25
N PRO A 113 5.32 -5.81 -26.32
CA PRO A 113 4.25 -5.70 -25.33
C PRO A 113 4.76 -6.01 -23.93
N ARG A 114 4.39 -5.17 -22.94
CA ARG A 114 4.72 -5.39 -21.53
C ARG A 114 3.52 -6.03 -20.82
N TYR A 115 3.73 -7.20 -20.28
CA TYR A 115 2.71 -7.93 -19.52
C TYR A 115 2.73 -7.54 -18.06
N LEU A 116 1.56 -7.32 -17.47
CA LEU A 116 1.40 -6.93 -16.08
C LEU A 116 1.97 -7.99 -15.11
N ASP A 117 1.79 -9.27 -15.43
CA ASP A 117 2.30 -10.40 -14.65
C ASP A 117 3.84 -10.53 -14.65
N GLN A 118 4.52 -9.77 -15.52
CA GLN A 118 5.99 -9.66 -15.58
C GLN A 118 6.53 -8.43 -14.87
N MET A 119 5.67 -7.44 -14.58
CA MET A 119 6.06 -6.22 -13.85
C MET A 119 6.23 -6.53 -12.37
N VAL A 120 7.29 -5.96 -11.79
CA VAL A 120 7.55 -6.07 -10.36
C VAL A 120 7.22 -4.75 -9.71
N PHE A 121 6.34 -4.80 -8.72
CA PHE A 121 5.93 -3.67 -7.89
C PHE A 121 6.64 -3.79 -6.53
N GLN A 122 7.20 -2.71 -6.05
CA GLN A 122 7.87 -2.67 -4.76
C GLN A 122 7.28 -1.55 -3.91
N PRO A 123 6.71 -1.86 -2.74
CA PRO A 123 6.29 -0.84 -1.78
C PRO A 123 7.52 -0.32 -1.04
N GLU A 124 8.11 0.78 -1.53
CA GLU A 124 9.28 1.41 -0.91
C GLU A 124 8.92 2.04 0.44
N ALA A 125 9.86 1.99 1.40
CA ALA A 125 9.76 2.63 2.72
C ALA A 125 8.44 2.39 3.47
N TYR A 126 7.89 1.17 3.37
CA TYR A 126 6.59 0.83 3.96
C TYR A 126 6.73 0.50 5.46
N PRO A 127 5.85 1.01 6.35
CA PRO A 127 5.89 0.69 7.77
C PRO A 127 5.71 -0.80 8.03
N ARG A 128 6.40 -1.34 9.04
CA ARG A 128 6.20 -2.73 9.45
C ARG A 128 4.76 -2.96 9.93
N GLY A 129 4.18 -4.07 9.50
CA GLY A 129 2.79 -4.42 9.84
C GLY A 129 1.72 -3.66 9.06
N ALA A 130 2.08 -2.64 8.27
CA ALA A 130 1.11 -1.90 7.47
C ALA A 130 0.69 -2.69 6.22
N ASN A 131 -0.59 -2.62 5.90
CA ASN A 131 -1.12 -3.24 4.69
C ASN A 131 -0.86 -2.36 3.46
N TRP A 132 -0.48 -2.99 2.36
CA TRP A 132 -0.37 -2.38 1.05
C TRP A 132 -1.47 -2.95 0.15
N GLN A 133 -2.24 -2.06 -0.48
CA GLN A 133 -3.32 -2.45 -1.35
C GLN A 133 -3.03 -2.04 -2.78
N VAL A 134 -3.27 -2.96 -3.71
CA VAL A 134 -3.24 -2.73 -5.15
C VAL A 134 -4.63 -3.02 -5.71
N ALA A 135 -5.05 -2.19 -6.66
CA ALA A 135 -6.29 -2.38 -7.38
C ALA A 135 -6.06 -2.37 -8.88
N VAL A 136 -6.91 -3.08 -9.61
CA VAL A 136 -7.09 -2.94 -11.05
C VAL A 136 -8.50 -2.42 -11.27
N ALA A 137 -8.64 -1.38 -12.08
CA ALA A 137 -9.94 -0.77 -12.37
C ALA A 137 -10.07 -0.45 -13.86
N SER A 138 -11.28 -0.63 -14.41
CA SER A 138 -11.63 -0.12 -15.74
C SER A 138 -11.61 1.41 -15.75
N ALA A 139 -11.51 2.01 -16.95
CA ALA A 139 -11.47 3.47 -17.09
C ALA A 139 -12.70 4.18 -16.47
N ASP A 140 -13.88 3.55 -16.55
CA ASP A 140 -15.13 4.00 -15.94
C ASP A 140 -15.31 3.54 -14.47
N ARG A 141 -14.37 2.74 -13.95
CA ARG A 141 -14.34 2.20 -12.57
C ARG A 141 -15.51 1.27 -12.22
N THR A 142 -16.22 0.78 -13.21
CA THR A 142 -17.33 -0.16 -12.98
C THR A 142 -16.83 -1.59 -12.74
N ILE A 143 -15.64 -1.92 -13.25
CA ILE A 143 -14.99 -3.21 -13.06
C ILE A 143 -13.76 -2.98 -12.21
N THR A 144 -13.73 -3.59 -11.02
CA THR A 144 -12.63 -3.45 -10.07
C THR A 144 -12.24 -4.78 -9.46
N GLY A 145 -10.95 -4.93 -9.15
CA GLY A 145 -10.41 -6.01 -8.35
C GLY A 145 -9.34 -5.48 -7.41
N PHE A 146 -9.14 -6.17 -6.29
CA PHE A 146 -8.23 -5.73 -5.22
C PHE A 146 -7.37 -6.87 -4.73
N ALA A 147 -6.13 -6.56 -4.38
CA ALA A 147 -5.23 -7.42 -3.63
C ALA A 147 -4.60 -6.63 -2.50
N THR A 148 -4.36 -7.28 -1.36
CA THR A 148 -3.76 -6.65 -0.19
C THR A 148 -2.70 -7.58 0.39
N VAL A 149 -1.56 -7.03 0.76
CA VAL A 149 -0.46 -7.74 1.42
C VAL A 149 0.12 -6.86 2.53
N ILE A 150 0.77 -7.49 3.51
CA ILE A 150 1.61 -6.78 4.48
C ILE A 150 3.07 -7.04 4.11
N PRO A 151 3.75 -6.09 3.43
CA PRO A 151 5.10 -6.32 2.88
C PRO A 151 6.16 -6.66 3.92
N ARG A 152 6.00 -6.09 5.10
CA ARG A 152 6.91 -6.27 6.25
C ARG A 152 6.11 -6.70 7.48
N PRO A 153 5.71 -7.97 7.58
CA PRO A 153 4.82 -8.41 8.65
C PRO A 153 5.51 -8.36 10.03
N ILE A 154 4.75 -8.03 11.06
CA ILE A 154 5.14 -8.17 12.46
C ILE A 154 4.59 -9.53 12.91
N VAL A 155 5.43 -10.55 12.90
CA VAL A 155 5.03 -11.94 13.21
C VAL A 155 6.08 -12.61 14.09
N ALA A 156 5.62 -13.37 15.08
CA ALA A 156 6.46 -14.33 15.81
C ALA A 156 5.80 -15.71 15.83
N ARG A 157 6.62 -16.73 16.04
CA ARG A 157 6.21 -18.13 16.07
C ARG A 157 6.88 -18.86 17.22
N ASP A 158 6.16 -19.82 17.79
CA ASP A 158 6.68 -20.82 18.72
C ASP A 158 5.99 -22.16 18.41
N GLY A 159 6.74 -23.10 17.83
CA GLY A 159 6.20 -24.35 17.31
C GLY A 159 5.09 -24.12 16.27
N PRO A 160 3.89 -24.69 16.48
CA PRO A 160 2.75 -24.49 15.58
C PRO A 160 2.08 -23.12 15.75
N CYS A 161 2.32 -22.44 16.88
CA CYS A 161 1.65 -21.19 17.21
C CYS A 161 2.30 -20.01 16.49
N ALA A 162 1.48 -19.13 15.97
CA ALA A 162 1.90 -17.87 15.38
C ALA A 162 1.02 -16.73 15.88
N VAL A 163 1.64 -15.56 16.09
CA VAL A 163 0.96 -14.32 16.43
C VAL A 163 1.43 -13.23 15.46
N SER A 164 0.51 -12.40 14.99
CA SER A 164 0.81 -11.28 14.11
C SER A 164 0.13 -10.02 14.57
N LEU A 165 0.76 -8.88 14.25
CA LEU A 165 0.22 -7.55 14.45
C LEU A 165 0.14 -6.82 13.11
N GLU A 166 -1.06 -6.33 12.76
CA GLU A 166 -1.30 -5.47 11.63
C GLU A 166 -1.42 -4.03 12.11
N LEU A 167 -0.62 -3.12 11.56
CA LEU A 167 -0.71 -1.69 11.85
C LEU A 167 -1.95 -1.10 11.16
N VAL A 168 -2.95 -0.65 11.95
CA VAL A 168 -4.22 -0.16 11.43
C VAL A 168 -4.44 1.34 11.64
N SER A 169 -3.50 2.03 12.28
CA SER A 169 -3.59 3.46 12.57
C SER A 169 -2.46 4.24 11.90
N HIS A 170 -2.79 5.24 11.09
CA HIS A 170 -1.83 6.17 10.48
C HIS A 170 -0.99 6.98 11.49
N ARG A 171 -1.29 6.89 12.78
CA ARG A 171 -0.48 7.47 13.88
C ARG A 171 0.41 6.43 14.56
N GLY A 172 0.43 5.19 14.10
CA GLY A 172 1.22 4.13 14.73
C GLY A 172 0.69 3.68 16.10
N LEU A 173 -0.55 4.03 16.48
CA LEU A 173 -1.07 3.86 17.84
C LEU A 173 -2.01 2.65 18.00
N ARG A 174 -2.41 2.01 16.92
CA ARG A 174 -3.33 0.86 16.96
C ARG A 174 -2.84 -0.25 16.06
N PHE A 175 -2.90 -1.45 16.60
CA PHE A 175 -2.57 -2.68 15.90
C PHE A 175 -3.74 -3.65 16.04
N LEU A 176 -4.00 -4.43 15.00
CA LEU A 176 -4.92 -5.56 15.04
C LEU A 176 -4.10 -6.82 15.29
N ALA A 177 -4.25 -7.39 16.48
CA ALA A 177 -3.60 -8.66 16.82
C ALA A 177 -4.43 -9.83 16.32
N SER A 178 -3.75 -10.85 15.81
CA SER A 178 -4.33 -12.14 15.45
C SER A 178 -3.35 -13.27 15.76
N GLY A 179 -3.87 -14.49 15.92
CA GLY A 179 -3.02 -15.65 16.17
C GLY A 179 -3.67 -16.93 15.68
N SER A 180 -2.83 -17.94 15.45
CA SER A 180 -3.24 -19.25 14.95
C SER A 180 -2.34 -20.38 15.50
N GLY A 181 -2.79 -21.63 15.36
CA GLY A 181 -2.02 -22.80 15.75
C GLY A 181 -2.10 -23.15 17.23
N PHE A 182 -2.89 -22.44 18.02
CA PHE A 182 -3.18 -22.77 19.42
C PHE A 182 -4.13 -23.96 19.53
N ALA A 183 -4.18 -24.62 20.69
CA ALA A 183 -5.10 -25.73 20.87
C ALA A 183 -6.57 -25.27 20.82
N ALA A 184 -7.39 -26.02 20.09
CA ALA A 184 -8.81 -25.68 19.93
C ALA A 184 -9.51 -25.59 21.30
N GLY A 185 -10.20 -24.48 21.55
CA GLY A 185 -10.96 -24.25 22.75
C GLY A 185 -10.15 -24.05 24.04
N GLU A 186 -8.82 -23.91 23.96
CA GLU A 186 -8.02 -23.57 25.14
C GLU A 186 -8.21 -22.12 25.58
N ASP A 187 -7.99 -21.86 26.84
CA ASP A 187 -7.90 -20.51 27.39
C ASP A 187 -6.41 -20.10 27.39
N VAL A 188 -6.10 -18.99 26.72
CA VAL A 188 -4.75 -18.42 26.65
C VAL A 188 -4.70 -17.12 27.44
N VAL A 189 -3.51 -16.77 27.92
CA VAL A 189 -3.23 -15.46 28.51
C VAL A 189 -2.62 -14.58 27.47
N VAL A 190 -3.29 -13.47 27.15
CA VAL A 190 -2.78 -12.41 26.28
C VAL A 190 -2.26 -11.27 27.16
N GLU A 191 -1.03 -10.85 26.95
CA GLU A 191 -0.39 -9.76 27.64
C GLU A 191 0.16 -8.73 26.66
N SER A 192 -0.11 -7.45 26.93
CA SER A 192 0.46 -6.31 26.20
C SER A 192 1.20 -5.41 27.18
N ARG A 193 2.46 -5.06 26.86
CA ARG A 193 3.30 -4.15 27.63
C ARG A 193 3.76 -3.00 26.77
N TYR A 194 3.63 -1.77 27.25
CA TYR A 194 4.18 -0.56 26.62
C TYR A 194 4.32 0.54 27.67
N SER A 195 5.36 1.33 27.62
CA SER A 195 5.59 2.48 28.52
C SER A 195 5.34 2.18 29.99
N GLY A 196 5.85 1.03 30.47
CA GLY A 196 5.65 0.58 31.84
C GLY A 196 4.25 0.10 32.19
N ARG A 197 3.29 0.19 31.27
CA ARG A 197 1.93 -0.32 31.47
C ARG A 197 1.85 -1.77 31.04
N VAL A 198 1.12 -2.57 31.82
CA VAL A 198 0.85 -3.98 31.53
C VAL A 198 -0.66 -4.19 31.49
N SER A 199 -1.16 -4.75 30.41
CA SER A 199 -2.53 -5.23 30.30
C SER A 199 -2.51 -6.73 30.14
N ARG A 200 -3.28 -7.46 30.94
CA ARG A 200 -3.36 -8.93 30.86
C ARG A 200 -4.83 -9.35 30.86
N LYS A 201 -5.16 -10.29 29.99
CA LYS A 201 -6.50 -10.86 29.89
C LYS A 201 -6.46 -12.32 29.46
N GLN A 202 -7.51 -13.06 29.76
CA GLN A 202 -7.75 -14.38 29.22
C GLN A 202 -8.60 -14.30 27.96
N GLN A 203 -8.29 -15.14 26.98
CA GLN A 203 -9.07 -15.29 25.76
C GLN A 203 -9.24 -16.77 25.44
N ARG A 204 -10.40 -17.11 24.90
CA ARG A 204 -10.70 -18.46 24.44
C ARG A 204 -10.36 -18.60 22.96
N VAL A 205 -9.55 -19.59 22.65
CA VAL A 205 -9.21 -19.97 21.28
C VAL A 205 -10.42 -20.63 20.63
N SER A 206 -10.66 -20.30 19.36
CA SER A 206 -11.75 -20.90 18.58
C SER A 206 -11.53 -22.41 18.33
N ALA A 207 -12.57 -23.10 17.85
CA ALA A 207 -12.47 -24.50 17.45
C ALA A 207 -11.46 -24.73 16.29
N ALA A 208 -11.15 -23.68 15.51
CA ALA A 208 -10.14 -23.71 14.45
C ALA A 208 -8.71 -23.37 14.92
N GLY A 209 -8.47 -23.26 16.24
CA GLY A 209 -7.15 -22.90 16.76
C GLY A 209 -6.76 -21.43 16.53
N LEU A 210 -7.76 -20.54 16.33
CA LEU A 210 -7.53 -19.12 16.08
C LEU A 210 -7.82 -18.28 17.31
N LEU A 211 -6.99 -17.29 17.58
CA LEU A 211 -7.30 -16.24 18.55
C LEU A 211 -8.35 -15.29 18.00
N PRO A 212 -9.30 -14.78 18.82
CA PRO A 212 -10.14 -13.67 18.45
C PRO A 212 -9.26 -12.46 18.08
N LYS A 213 -9.58 -11.83 16.95
CA LYS A 213 -8.91 -10.59 16.57
C LYS A 213 -9.18 -9.50 17.60
N GLU A 214 -8.13 -8.78 17.99
CA GLU A 214 -8.27 -7.69 18.96
C GLU A 214 -7.47 -6.44 18.57
N VAL A 215 -7.99 -5.29 18.94
CA VAL A 215 -7.28 -4.03 18.77
C VAL A 215 -6.39 -3.76 19.99
N VAL A 216 -5.09 -3.75 19.77
CA VAL A 216 -4.08 -3.29 20.73
C VAL A 216 -3.89 -1.78 20.52
N SER A 217 -4.19 -0.99 21.55
CA SER A 217 -4.13 0.48 21.47
C SER A 217 -3.11 1.04 22.45
N HIS A 218 -2.33 2.01 22.01
CA HIS A 218 -1.34 2.73 22.80
C HIS A 218 -1.75 4.19 23.01
N ALA A 219 -1.50 4.71 24.21
CA ALA A 219 -1.75 6.12 24.50
C ALA A 219 -0.53 6.98 24.08
N ALA A 220 -0.77 8.09 23.39
CA ALA A 220 0.25 8.93 22.73
C ALA A 220 1.23 9.70 23.64
N VAL A 221 1.39 9.33 24.92
CA VAL A 221 1.98 10.20 25.97
C VAL A 221 3.42 9.82 26.35
N SER A 222 4.08 8.90 25.66
CA SER A 222 5.42 8.43 26.05
C SER A 222 6.43 8.56 24.92
N ASP A 223 7.66 8.94 25.28
CA ASP A 223 8.84 8.86 24.39
C ASP A 223 9.35 7.41 24.22
N ASP A 224 8.88 6.49 25.04
CA ASP A 224 9.14 5.05 24.92
C ASP A 224 8.39 4.50 23.71
N ARG A 225 9.12 3.87 22.83
CA ARG A 225 8.64 3.44 21.49
C ARG A 225 8.51 1.94 21.37
N ASP A 226 9.02 1.21 22.35
CA ASP A 226 9.05 -0.24 22.34
C ASP A 226 7.81 -0.78 23.06
N ALA A 227 7.21 -1.79 22.45
CA ALA A 227 6.11 -2.53 23.01
C ALA A 227 6.34 -4.03 22.85
N ARG A 228 5.71 -4.78 23.73
CA ARG A 228 5.71 -6.25 23.70
C ARG A 228 4.30 -6.76 23.76
N PHE A 229 4.02 -7.72 22.90
CA PHE A 229 2.77 -8.47 22.91
C PHE A 229 3.08 -9.96 23.04
N SER A 230 2.45 -10.64 23.98
CA SER A 230 2.66 -12.07 24.18
C SER A 230 1.34 -12.82 24.35
N VAL A 231 1.35 -14.05 23.90
CA VAL A 231 0.24 -15.00 24.05
C VAL A 231 0.79 -16.29 24.59
N LYS A 232 0.31 -16.69 25.77
CA LYS A 232 0.70 -17.91 26.45
C LYS A 232 -0.45 -18.90 26.49
N GLY A 233 -0.30 -19.99 25.75
CA GLY A 233 -1.15 -21.16 25.76
C GLY A 233 -0.54 -22.30 26.62
N ARG A 234 -1.08 -23.50 26.46
CA ARG A 234 -0.59 -24.70 27.15
C ARG A 234 0.70 -25.24 26.56
N SER A 235 0.82 -25.19 25.22
CA SER A 235 1.89 -25.83 24.45
C SER A 235 2.86 -24.83 23.83
N CYS A 236 2.56 -23.55 23.82
CA CYS A 236 3.40 -22.52 23.23
C CYS A 236 3.26 -21.17 23.93
N GLU A 237 4.33 -20.36 23.85
CA GLU A 237 4.35 -19.00 24.35
C GLU A 237 4.99 -18.10 23.29
N VAL A 238 4.16 -17.39 22.54
CA VAL A 238 4.62 -16.51 21.45
C VAL A 238 4.79 -15.10 21.99
N THR A 239 5.93 -14.49 21.74
CA THR A 239 6.24 -13.11 22.14
C THR A 239 6.70 -12.30 20.92
N LEU A 240 6.15 -11.12 20.76
CA LEU A 240 6.46 -10.13 19.74
C LEU A 240 6.96 -8.85 20.41
N ASP A 241 8.13 -8.38 19.99
CA ASP A 241 8.59 -7.02 20.25
C ASP A 241 8.34 -6.17 19.01
N TYR A 242 7.79 -4.98 19.19
CA TYR A 242 7.43 -4.09 18.08
C TYR A 242 7.49 -2.62 18.50
N GLU A 243 7.67 -1.76 17.52
CA GLU A 243 7.62 -0.32 17.71
C GLU A 243 6.20 0.22 17.55
N TRP A 244 5.91 1.33 18.23
CA TRP A 244 4.64 2.03 18.14
C TRP A 244 4.81 3.56 18.00
N GLY A 245 3.72 4.29 17.76
CA GLY A 245 3.75 5.73 17.51
C GLY A 245 4.52 6.07 16.25
N ASN A 246 5.24 7.19 16.26
CA ASN A 246 6.03 7.63 15.10
C ASN A 246 7.15 6.65 14.73
N ALA A 247 7.63 5.81 15.65
CA ALA A 247 8.63 4.81 15.34
C ALA A 247 8.07 3.74 14.40
N ALA A 248 6.85 3.26 14.66
CA ALA A 248 6.17 2.29 13.80
C ALA A 248 5.94 2.79 12.37
N LEU A 249 5.91 4.10 12.15
CA LEU A 249 5.67 4.71 10.83
C LEU A 249 6.93 4.88 9.99
N ARG A 250 8.12 4.65 10.57
CA ARG A 250 9.37 4.72 9.82
C ARG A 250 9.49 3.46 8.97
N GLY A 251 9.50 3.65 7.65
CA GLY A 251 9.98 2.62 6.74
C GLY A 251 11.51 2.58 6.88
N HIS A 252 12.06 1.53 7.46
CA HIS A 252 13.50 1.26 7.49
C HIS A 252 13.90 0.53 6.23
#